data_39e4eafe27635ca8ddcdc92e430604ff
#
_entry.id   39e4eafe27635ca8ddcdc92e430604ff
#
_cell.length_a   1.000
_cell.length_b   1.000
_cell.length_c   1.000
_cell.angle_alpha   90.00
_cell.angle_beta   90.00
_cell.angle_gamma   90.00
#
_symmetry.space_group_name_H-M   'P 1'
#
loop_
_entity.id
_entity.type
_entity.pdbx_description
1 polymer ?
#
loop_
_entity_poly.entity_id
_entity_poly.type
_entity_poly.pdbx_seq_one_letter_code
_entity_poly.pdbx_strand_id
1 'polypeptide(L)'
;MTDKSLTRCYRLIAAFFISLASIAPAFASDNSLTILLTNDDGYLSPGIRAMRQALLDQGHEVFMVAPAENQSGSSASISPDGITVTDHGLNVWSVEGRPADAVRFGLGQLMADQPPDLVISGINFGQNVGADVMISGTVGAATTAVRLGIPAIAISASIDFKEAGEAFPSTLKAMPKAAAFLAKQLRDLPLEDKAMLINVNYPSIDRPKGVLTTSLSPTSIIGRGYTQTASGEWRANYALAGDAPSSEATPSEDRAALQAGFITVSPLRASYAAVEPSPFVLQALKALGE
;
A
#
# COMPACT_ATOMS: atom_id res chain seq x y z
N MET A 1 94.11 5.52 -28.40
CA MET A 1 93.91 4.58 -27.30
C MET A 1 92.59 4.89 -26.71
N THR A 2 91.60 4.31 -27.20
CA THR A 2 90.60 3.33 -26.88
C THR A 2 90.07 3.45 -25.44
N ASP A 3 88.86 3.88 -25.30
CA ASP A 3 88.01 3.23 -24.35
C ASP A 3 86.53 3.28 -24.82
N LYS A 4 85.85 2.10 -24.80
CA LYS A 4 84.48 1.86 -25.22
C LYS A 4 83.65 1.71 -23.94
N SER A 5 82.83 2.64 -23.63
CA SER A 5 81.78 2.46 -22.60
C SER A 5 80.44 1.99 -23.21
N LEU A 6 80.06 0.79 -22.83
CA LEU A 6 78.79 0.15 -23.17
C LEU A 6 77.64 0.77 -22.36
N THR A 7 76.78 1.43 -23.06
CA THR A 7 75.50 1.90 -22.45
C THR A 7 74.46 0.79 -22.56
N ARG A 8 74.09 0.17 -21.41
CA ARG A 8 73.00 -0.79 -21.29
C ARG A 8 71.65 -0.04 -21.20
N CYS A 9 70.84 -0.18 -22.24
CA CYS A 9 69.43 0.21 -22.20
C CYS A 9 68.56 -0.80 -21.38
N TYR A 10 68.07 -0.39 -20.22
CA TYR A 10 67.01 -1.13 -19.51
C TYR A 10 65.65 -0.74 -20.08
N ARG A 11 65.03 -1.67 -20.76
CA ARG A 11 63.61 -1.57 -21.12
C ARG A 11 62.75 -1.94 -19.89
N LEU A 12 62.12 -0.95 -19.28
CA LEU A 12 61.06 -1.14 -18.28
C LEU A 12 59.77 -1.59 -19.01
N ILE A 13 59.41 -2.86 -18.84
CA ILE A 13 58.11 -3.38 -19.23
C ILE A 13 57.19 -3.10 -18.04
N ALA A 14 56.35 -2.07 -18.16
CA ALA A 14 55.22 -1.85 -17.22
C ALA A 14 54.11 -2.84 -17.54
N ALA A 15 53.95 -3.88 -16.72
CA ALA A 15 52.82 -4.80 -16.79
C ALA A 15 51.59 -4.09 -16.21
N PHE A 16 50.64 -3.75 -17.07
CA PHE A 16 49.35 -3.21 -16.70
C PHE A 16 48.47 -4.39 -16.26
N PHE A 17 48.33 -4.60 -14.94
CA PHE A 17 47.34 -5.52 -14.42
C PHE A 17 45.94 -4.90 -14.52
N ILE A 18 45.19 -5.27 -15.57
CA ILE A 18 43.77 -5.01 -15.63
C ILE A 18 43.10 -5.98 -14.64
N SER A 19 42.75 -5.46 -13.47
CA SER A 19 41.88 -6.17 -12.52
C SER A 19 40.48 -6.27 -13.14
N LEU A 20 40.13 -7.44 -13.70
CA LEU A 20 38.74 -7.77 -13.98
C LEU A 20 38.05 -7.92 -12.64
N ALA A 21 37.37 -6.86 -12.21
CA ALA A 21 36.38 -6.98 -11.17
C ALA A 21 35.25 -7.90 -11.70
N SER A 22 35.21 -9.14 -11.24
CA SER A 22 34.12 -10.04 -11.47
C SER A 22 32.88 -9.40 -10.88
N ILE A 23 32.00 -8.88 -11.73
CA ILE A 23 30.63 -8.55 -11.34
C ILE A 23 29.98 -9.91 -11.10
N ALA A 24 30.00 -10.36 -9.84
CA ALA A 24 29.20 -11.49 -9.42
C ALA A 24 27.74 -11.14 -9.70
N PRO A 25 26.95 -11.99 -10.38
CA PRO A 25 25.53 -11.77 -10.46
C PRO A 25 25.00 -11.68 -9.03
N ALA A 26 24.30 -10.60 -8.70
CA ALA A 26 23.57 -10.54 -7.47
C ALA A 26 22.61 -11.73 -7.50
N PHE A 27 22.88 -12.74 -6.68
CA PHE A 27 21.95 -13.82 -6.46
C PHE A 27 20.69 -13.17 -5.93
N ALA A 28 19.61 -13.16 -6.73
CA ALA A 28 18.28 -12.89 -6.22
C ALA A 28 18.12 -13.79 -4.99
N SER A 29 17.80 -13.22 -3.83
CA SER A 29 17.55 -14.02 -2.64
C SER A 29 16.42 -14.98 -2.99
N ASP A 30 16.47 -16.23 -2.53
CA ASP A 30 15.47 -17.28 -2.77
C ASP A 30 14.02 -16.86 -2.38
N ASN A 31 13.83 -15.66 -1.85
CA ASN A 31 12.59 -15.06 -1.34
C ASN A 31 12.27 -13.69 -1.98
N SER A 32 12.78 -13.39 -3.17
CA SER A 32 12.38 -12.17 -3.90
C SER A 32 10.98 -12.35 -4.46
N LEU A 33 10.09 -11.38 -4.21
CA LEU A 33 8.72 -11.34 -4.76
C LEU A 33 8.64 -10.33 -5.90
N THR A 34 7.77 -10.61 -6.86
CA THR A 34 7.31 -9.65 -7.85
C THR A 34 6.02 -9.00 -7.33
N ILE A 35 6.03 -7.68 -7.14
CA ILE A 35 4.97 -6.95 -6.47
C ILE A 35 4.39 -5.87 -7.37
N LEU A 36 3.07 -5.86 -7.53
CA LEU A 36 2.36 -4.70 -8.06
C LEU A 36 2.01 -3.75 -6.92
N LEU A 37 2.58 -2.55 -6.96
CA LEU A 37 2.36 -1.49 -5.97
C LEU A 37 1.43 -0.42 -6.54
N THR A 38 0.40 -0.06 -5.81
CA THR A 38 -0.56 1.00 -6.14
C THR A 38 -0.96 1.81 -4.90
N ASN A 39 -1.82 2.81 -5.05
CA ASN A 39 -2.46 3.60 -3.99
C ASN A 39 -3.67 4.37 -4.53
N ASP A 40 -4.26 5.24 -3.71
CA ASP A 40 -5.26 6.23 -4.12
C ASP A 40 -4.83 7.69 -3.89
N ASP A 41 -3.72 7.94 -3.19
CA ASP A 41 -3.16 9.29 -2.98
C ASP A 41 -2.43 9.87 -4.22
N GLY A 42 -2.18 9.03 -5.24
CA GLY A 42 -1.42 9.39 -6.44
C GLY A 42 0.04 8.89 -6.42
N TYR A 43 0.61 8.68 -7.63
CA TYR A 43 1.93 8.04 -7.80
C TYR A 43 3.12 8.84 -7.22
N LEU A 44 2.97 10.16 -7.01
CA LEU A 44 3.99 11.02 -6.39
C LEU A 44 3.84 11.15 -4.88
N SER A 45 2.80 10.54 -4.27
CA SER A 45 2.56 10.70 -2.83
C SER A 45 3.71 10.12 -2.00
N PRO A 46 3.97 10.68 -0.81
CA PRO A 46 5.07 10.21 0.04
C PRO A 46 4.91 8.76 0.49
N GLY A 47 3.67 8.30 0.69
CA GLY A 47 3.37 6.95 1.16
C GLY A 47 3.78 5.86 0.18
N ILE A 48 3.37 5.96 -1.09
CA ILE A 48 3.72 4.96 -2.11
C ILE A 48 5.22 4.96 -2.40
N ARG A 49 5.86 6.13 -2.38
CA ARG A 49 7.31 6.24 -2.58
C ARG A 49 8.08 5.58 -1.45
N ALA A 50 7.65 5.78 -0.19
CA ALA A 50 8.25 5.11 0.97
C ALA A 50 8.09 3.59 0.88
N MET A 51 6.91 3.09 0.48
CA MET A 51 6.67 1.67 0.29
C MET A 51 7.53 1.09 -0.83
N ARG A 52 7.58 1.74 -2.00
CA ARG A 52 8.43 1.31 -3.11
C ARG A 52 9.89 1.17 -2.68
N GLN A 53 10.43 2.16 -1.98
CA GLN A 53 11.82 2.13 -1.52
C GLN A 53 12.06 0.97 -0.55
N ALA A 54 11.18 0.78 0.44
CA ALA A 54 11.32 -0.31 1.41
C ALA A 54 11.27 -1.70 0.77
N LEU A 55 10.45 -1.89 -0.27
CA LEU A 55 10.37 -3.14 -1.03
C LEU A 55 11.61 -3.40 -1.85
N LEU A 56 12.12 -2.38 -2.55
CA LEU A 56 13.38 -2.47 -3.32
C LEU A 56 14.57 -2.76 -2.42
N ASP A 57 14.63 -2.15 -1.23
CA ASP A 57 15.69 -2.38 -0.24
C ASP A 57 15.69 -3.84 0.31
N GLN A 58 14.55 -4.54 0.24
CA GLN A 58 14.43 -5.97 0.58
C GLN A 58 14.72 -6.88 -0.63
N GLY A 59 15.03 -6.33 -1.80
CA GLY A 59 15.36 -7.07 -3.01
C GLY A 59 14.16 -7.56 -3.82
N HIS A 60 12.96 -7.03 -3.57
CA HIS A 60 11.77 -7.35 -4.36
C HIS A 60 11.77 -6.63 -5.70
N GLU A 61 11.14 -7.24 -6.71
CA GLU A 61 10.83 -6.57 -7.97
C GLU A 61 9.50 -5.82 -7.84
N VAL A 62 9.49 -4.51 -8.15
CA VAL A 62 8.34 -3.64 -7.90
C VAL A 62 7.88 -2.95 -9.18
N PHE A 63 6.67 -3.26 -9.61
CA PHE A 63 5.93 -2.55 -10.64
C PHE A 63 4.99 -1.58 -9.96
N MET A 64 5.25 -0.28 -10.05
CA MET A 64 4.42 0.75 -9.44
C MET A 64 3.47 1.33 -10.48
N VAL A 65 2.19 1.06 -10.33
CA VAL A 65 1.10 1.58 -11.17
C VAL A 65 0.07 2.25 -10.28
N ALA A 66 -0.07 3.56 -10.38
CA ALA A 66 -0.93 4.32 -9.47
C ALA A 66 -1.63 5.48 -10.17
N PRO A 67 -2.74 6.00 -9.62
CA PRO A 67 -3.40 7.18 -10.17
C PRO A 67 -2.45 8.37 -10.32
N ALA A 68 -2.65 9.17 -11.37
CA ALA A 68 -1.88 10.39 -11.58
C ALA A 68 -2.09 11.40 -10.44
N GLU A 69 -3.32 11.45 -9.91
CA GLU A 69 -3.74 12.37 -8.84
C GLU A 69 -4.51 11.63 -7.75
N ASN A 70 -4.81 12.34 -6.65
CA ASN A 70 -5.56 11.80 -5.52
C ASN A 70 -6.98 11.35 -5.92
N GLN A 71 -7.33 10.12 -5.56
CA GLN A 71 -8.59 9.44 -5.83
C GLN A 71 -9.25 8.92 -4.53
N SER A 72 -9.01 9.58 -3.40
CA SER A 72 -9.60 9.22 -2.10
C SER A 72 -11.12 9.14 -2.20
N GLY A 73 -11.71 8.10 -1.58
CA GLY A 73 -13.16 7.88 -1.61
C GLY A 73 -13.68 7.18 -2.87
N SER A 74 -12.80 6.71 -3.75
CA SER A 74 -13.20 6.05 -5.01
C SER A 74 -13.67 4.59 -4.86
N SER A 75 -13.48 3.95 -3.70
CA SER A 75 -13.80 2.54 -3.51
C SER A 75 -13.11 1.64 -4.58
N ALA A 76 -13.77 0.58 -5.03
CA ALA A 76 -13.33 -0.29 -6.12
C ALA A 76 -13.95 0.09 -7.48
N SER A 77 -14.31 1.37 -7.67
CA SER A 77 -14.89 1.85 -8.93
C SER A 77 -13.85 1.96 -10.03
N ILE A 78 -14.30 1.87 -11.28
CA ILE A 78 -13.49 1.98 -12.50
C ILE A 78 -13.91 3.20 -13.33
N SER A 79 -13.07 3.60 -14.26
CA SER A 79 -13.33 4.65 -15.26
C SER A 79 -13.92 4.03 -16.53
N PRO A 80 -15.24 4.16 -16.80
CA PRO A 80 -15.88 3.47 -17.92
C PRO A 80 -15.47 4.04 -19.30
N ASP A 81 -15.08 5.31 -19.34
CA ASP A 81 -14.77 6.02 -20.60
C ASP A 81 -13.31 5.85 -21.04
N GLY A 82 -12.55 4.98 -20.37
CA GLY A 82 -11.14 4.74 -20.65
C GLY A 82 -10.19 5.44 -19.71
N ILE A 83 -8.91 5.17 -19.87
CA ILE A 83 -7.82 5.72 -19.06
C ILE A 83 -6.66 6.13 -19.94
N THR A 84 -5.91 7.16 -19.54
CA THR A 84 -4.60 7.49 -20.11
C THR A 84 -3.51 6.96 -19.18
N VAL A 85 -2.47 6.35 -19.73
CA VAL A 85 -1.35 5.84 -18.96
C VAL A 85 -0.06 6.49 -19.43
N THR A 86 0.75 6.94 -18.48
CA THR A 86 2.08 7.50 -18.75
C THR A 86 3.15 6.61 -18.12
N ASP A 87 4.11 6.18 -18.94
CA ASP A 87 5.30 5.46 -18.49
C ASP A 87 6.39 6.47 -18.05
N HIS A 88 6.85 6.33 -16.82
CA HIS A 88 7.92 7.18 -16.24
C HIS A 88 9.28 6.47 -16.21
N GLY A 89 9.37 5.25 -16.74
CA GLY A 89 10.55 4.39 -16.64
C GLY A 89 10.71 3.74 -15.26
N LEU A 90 11.71 2.86 -15.13
CA LEU A 90 12.05 2.19 -13.87
C LEU A 90 10.87 1.45 -13.22
N ASN A 91 10.01 0.82 -14.02
CA ASN A 91 8.79 0.14 -13.58
C ASN A 91 7.82 1.06 -12.81
N VAL A 92 7.63 2.29 -13.29
CA VAL A 92 6.71 3.29 -12.72
C VAL A 92 5.77 3.82 -13.78
N TRP A 93 4.47 3.73 -13.55
CA TRP A 93 3.41 4.26 -14.42
C TRP A 93 2.39 5.06 -13.61
N SER A 94 1.89 6.14 -14.21
CA SER A 94 0.71 6.84 -13.71
C SER A 94 -0.50 6.63 -14.61
N VAL A 95 -1.68 6.57 -14.01
CA VAL A 95 -2.95 6.34 -14.68
C VAL A 95 -3.89 7.51 -14.42
N GLU A 96 -4.37 8.16 -15.48
CA GLU A 96 -5.50 9.10 -15.38
C GLU A 96 -6.78 8.28 -15.21
N GLY A 97 -6.99 7.78 -14.01
CA GLY A 97 -8.04 6.85 -13.65
C GLY A 97 -8.04 6.59 -12.15
N ARG A 98 -8.78 5.58 -11.74
CA ARG A 98 -8.98 5.22 -10.33
C ARG A 98 -8.01 4.13 -9.89
N PRO A 99 -7.84 3.90 -8.59
CA PRO A 99 -6.95 2.84 -8.08
C PRO A 99 -7.26 1.44 -8.65
N ALA A 100 -8.53 1.12 -8.83
CA ALA A 100 -8.96 -0.14 -9.46
C ALA A 100 -8.54 -0.24 -10.93
N ASP A 101 -8.49 0.88 -11.67
CA ASP A 101 -8.00 0.91 -13.06
C ASP A 101 -6.49 0.67 -13.09
N ALA A 102 -5.74 1.27 -12.16
CA ALA A 102 -4.30 1.05 -12.03
C ALA A 102 -3.96 -0.42 -11.79
N VAL A 103 -4.69 -1.09 -10.88
CA VAL A 103 -4.54 -2.54 -10.66
C VAL A 103 -4.87 -3.33 -11.91
N ARG A 104 -6.00 -3.03 -12.58
CA ARG A 104 -6.42 -3.75 -13.79
C ARG A 104 -5.42 -3.57 -14.94
N PHE A 105 -4.90 -2.36 -15.12
CA PHE A 105 -3.89 -2.09 -16.13
C PHE A 105 -2.58 -2.84 -15.81
N GLY A 106 -2.11 -2.76 -14.56
CA GLY A 106 -0.90 -3.45 -14.11
C GLY A 106 -0.99 -4.96 -14.37
N LEU A 107 -2.06 -5.59 -13.91
CA LEU A 107 -2.25 -7.04 -14.04
C LEU A 107 -2.54 -7.47 -15.48
N GLY A 108 -3.36 -6.71 -16.21
CA GLY A 108 -3.85 -7.12 -17.52
C GLY A 108 -2.96 -6.72 -18.71
N GLN A 109 -2.05 -5.75 -18.54
CA GLN A 109 -1.20 -5.26 -19.62
C GLN A 109 0.28 -5.43 -19.34
N LEU A 110 0.75 -5.05 -18.13
CA LEU A 110 2.17 -5.08 -17.83
C LEU A 110 2.64 -6.45 -17.33
N MET A 111 1.77 -7.16 -16.62
CA MET A 111 2.10 -8.41 -15.91
C MET A 111 1.18 -9.58 -16.34
N ALA A 112 0.60 -9.50 -17.55
CA ALA A 112 -0.34 -10.51 -18.03
C ALA A 112 0.29 -11.90 -18.19
N ASP A 113 1.53 -11.96 -18.68
CA ASP A 113 2.26 -13.21 -18.90
C ASP A 113 2.98 -13.72 -17.65
N GLN A 114 3.28 -12.82 -16.71
CA GLN A 114 3.95 -13.11 -15.45
C GLN A 114 3.23 -12.34 -14.32
N PRO A 115 2.13 -12.88 -13.80
CA PRO A 115 1.39 -12.24 -12.72
C PRO A 115 2.25 -12.04 -11.47
N PRO A 116 2.03 -10.95 -10.70
CA PRO A 116 2.77 -10.71 -9.47
C PRO A 116 2.37 -11.71 -8.38
N ASP A 117 3.27 -11.89 -7.44
CA ASP A 117 3.02 -12.70 -6.23
C ASP A 117 2.01 -12.01 -5.30
N LEU A 118 2.05 -10.67 -5.26
CA LEU A 118 1.29 -9.85 -4.33
C LEU A 118 0.95 -8.48 -4.93
N VAL A 119 -0.23 -7.96 -4.59
CA VAL A 119 -0.55 -6.54 -4.78
C VAL A 119 -0.53 -5.82 -3.44
N ILE A 120 0.19 -4.70 -3.37
CA ILE A 120 0.18 -3.81 -2.22
C ILE A 120 -0.46 -2.48 -2.63
N SER A 121 -1.47 -2.04 -1.89
CA SER A 121 -2.09 -0.73 -2.05
C SER A 121 -1.77 0.17 -0.83
N GLY A 122 -1.08 1.26 -1.06
CA GLY A 122 -0.67 2.23 -0.02
C GLY A 122 0.81 2.65 -0.14
N ILE A 123 1.35 3.39 0.84
CA ILE A 123 0.74 3.68 2.14
C ILE A 123 -0.20 4.86 2.00
N ASN A 124 -1.46 4.66 2.37
CA ASN A 124 -2.47 5.70 2.37
C ASN A 124 -2.20 6.78 3.44
N PHE A 125 -2.47 8.02 3.09
CA PHE A 125 -2.46 9.14 4.02
C PHE A 125 -3.79 9.21 4.76
N GLY A 126 -3.88 8.52 5.90
CA GLY A 126 -5.08 8.39 6.71
C GLY A 126 -5.53 6.94 6.89
N GLN A 127 -6.04 6.64 8.07
CA GLN A 127 -6.50 5.29 8.40
C GLN A 127 -7.73 4.89 7.59
N ASN A 128 -7.80 3.62 7.25
CA ASN A 128 -8.97 2.95 6.69
C ASN A 128 -9.48 1.94 7.70
N VAL A 129 -10.40 2.36 8.59
CA VAL A 129 -10.92 1.56 9.71
C VAL A 129 -12.44 1.48 9.70
N GLY A 130 -12.97 0.44 10.29
CA GLY A 130 -14.39 0.25 10.47
C GLY A 130 -15.17 0.23 9.16
N ALA A 131 -16.37 0.81 9.16
CA ALA A 131 -17.25 0.85 8.00
C ALA A 131 -16.67 1.65 6.81
N ASP A 132 -15.69 2.54 7.06
CA ASP A 132 -15.10 3.39 6.03
C ASP A 132 -14.22 2.62 5.03
N VAL A 133 -13.80 1.38 5.33
CA VAL A 133 -13.09 0.52 4.38
C VAL A 133 -13.85 0.34 3.07
N MET A 134 -15.18 0.44 3.09
CA MET A 134 -16.03 0.25 1.92
C MET A 134 -15.93 1.39 0.90
N ILE A 135 -15.56 2.60 1.33
CA ILE A 135 -15.40 3.76 0.45
C ILE A 135 -13.95 4.06 0.13
N SER A 136 -13.01 3.38 0.77
CA SER A 136 -11.57 3.56 0.58
C SER A 136 -11.11 3.14 -0.82
N GLY A 137 -10.39 4.02 -1.53
CA GLY A 137 -9.73 3.69 -2.78
C GLY A 137 -8.55 2.74 -2.57
N THR A 138 -7.82 2.87 -1.45
CA THR A 138 -6.73 1.98 -1.04
C THR A 138 -7.22 0.54 -0.89
N VAL A 139 -8.30 0.34 -0.09
CA VAL A 139 -8.91 -0.99 0.11
C VAL A 139 -9.59 -1.48 -1.17
N GLY A 140 -10.19 -0.59 -1.95
CA GLY A 140 -10.82 -0.89 -3.23
C GLY A 140 -9.84 -1.44 -4.26
N ALA A 141 -8.63 -0.90 -4.33
CA ALA A 141 -7.55 -1.42 -5.18
C ALA A 141 -7.14 -2.85 -4.75
N ALA A 142 -6.88 -3.06 -3.46
CA ALA A 142 -6.56 -4.38 -2.92
C ALA A 142 -7.69 -5.40 -3.15
N THR A 143 -8.95 -4.99 -2.95
CA THR A 143 -10.14 -5.80 -3.25
C THR A 143 -10.20 -6.18 -4.74
N THR A 144 -9.86 -5.23 -5.63
CA THR A 144 -9.82 -5.48 -7.08
C THR A 144 -8.78 -6.53 -7.43
N ALA A 145 -7.59 -6.49 -6.81
CA ALA A 145 -6.54 -7.48 -7.02
C ALA A 145 -7.00 -8.90 -6.62
N VAL A 146 -7.60 -9.06 -5.44
CA VAL A 146 -8.11 -10.36 -4.97
C VAL A 146 -9.22 -10.89 -5.88
N ARG A 147 -10.11 -10.03 -6.38
CA ARG A 147 -11.13 -10.42 -7.36
C ARG A 147 -10.54 -10.87 -8.69
N LEU A 148 -9.32 -10.48 -9.00
CA LEU A 148 -8.55 -10.90 -10.19
C LEU A 148 -7.60 -12.06 -9.88
N GLY A 149 -7.69 -12.67 -8.69
CA GLY A 149 -6.94 -13.87 -8.32
C GLY A 149 -5.54 -13.63 -7.77
N ILE A 150 -5.20 -12.42 -7.37
CA ILE A 150 -3.91 -12.07 -6.76
C ILE A 150 -4.12 -11.65 -5.30
N PRO A 151 -3.40 -12.26 -4.33
CA PRO A 151 -3.49 -11.86 -2.92
C PRO A 151 -3.10 -10.40 -2.76
N ALA A 152 -3.70 -9.71 -1.78
CA ALA A 152 -3.46 -8.29 -1.65
C ALA A 152 -3.46 -7.78 -0.20
N ILE A 153 -2.73 -6.68 0.00
CA ILE A 153 -2.65 -5.94 1.25
C ILE A 153 -2.97 -4.47 0.98
N ALA A 154 -3.93 -3.93 1.73
CA ALA A 154 -4.12 -2.49 1.87
C ALA A 154 -3.37 -2.02 3.12
N ILE A 155 -2.61 -0.92 3.03
CA ILE A 155 -1.88 -0.38 4.17
C ILE A 155 -2.01 1.14 4.26
N SER A 156 -2.24 1.63 5.47
CA SER A 156 -2.51 3.03 5.79
C SER A 156 -1.71 3.50 7.00
N ALA A 157 -1.32 4.77 7.01
CA ALA A 157 -0.81 5.46 8.19
C ALA A 157 -1.89 6.36 8.77
N SER A 158 -2.15 6.30 10.09
CA SER A 158 -3.21 7.09 10.70
C SER A 158 -2.91 8.59 10.69
N ILE A 159 -3.97 9.39 10.71
CA ILE A 159 -3.89 10.85 10.88
C ILE A 159 -4.11 11.19 12.35
N ASP A 160 -3.26 12.05 12.91
CA ASP A 160 -3.59 12.79 14.11
C ASP A 160 -4.25 14.12 13.72
N PHE A 161 -5.56 14.20 13.85
CA PHE A 161 -6.33 15.38 13.47
C PHE A 161 -5.98 16.65 14.26
N LYS A 162 -5.27 16.52 15.38
CA LYS A 162 -4.74 17.69 16.12
C LYS A 162 -3.66 18.42 15.32
N GLU A 163 -3.02 17.74 14.40
CA GLU A 163 -1.98 18.28 13.51
C GLU A 163 -2.54 18.88 12.20
N ALA A 164 -3.86 19.05 12.06
CA ALA A 164 -4.47 19.52 10.81
C ALA A 164 -3.92 20.90 10.32
N GLY A 165 -3.50 21.76 11.26
CA GLY A 165 -2.84 23.03 10.94
C GLY A 165 -1.36 22.94 10.57
N GLU A 166 -0.73 21.76 10.71
CA GLU A 166 0.71 21.53 10.57
C GLU A 166 1.05 20.53 9.46
N ALA A 167 0.11 20.25 8.56
CA ALA A 167 0.25 19.27 7.48
C ALA A 167 0.62 17.85 7.97
N PHE A 168 0.18 17.45 9.17
CA PHE A 168 0.25 16.09 9.72
C PHE A 168 1.67 15.48 9.79
N PRO A 169 2.62 16.11 10.48
CA PRO A 169 4.01 15.64 10.51
C PRO A 169 4.17 14.24 11.12
N SER A 170 3.32 13.84 12.07
CA SER A 170 3.39 12.49 12.65
C SER A 170 2.99 11.41 11.64
N THR A 171 1.97 11.67 10.80
CA THR A 171 1.57 10.77 9.71
C THR A 171 2.70 10.59 8.69
N LEU A 172 3.32 11.70 8.26
CA LEU A 172 4.46 11.65 7.34
C LEU A 172 5.64 10.87 7.90
N LYS A 173 5.92 10.98 9.22
CA LYS A 173 6.96 10.19 9.91
C LYS A 173 6.57 8.71 10.06
N ALA A 174 5.29 8.39 10.15
CA ALA A 174 4.80 7.02 10.28
C ALA A 174 4.92 6.23 8.97
N MET A 175 4.76 6.87 7.81
CA MET A 175 4.78 6.19 6.50
C MET A 175 6.05 5.35 6.26
N PRO A 176 7.29 5.86 6.37
CA PRO A 176 8.47 5.03 6.18
C PRO A 176 8.61 3.91 7.22
N LYS A 177 8.10 4.12 8.45
CA LYS A 177 8.07 3.08 9.48
C LYS A 177 7.07 1.97 9.13
N ALA A 178 5.89 2.33 8.62
CA ALA A 178 4.88 1.40 8.15
C ALA A 178 5.39 0.59 6.93
N ALA A 179 6.09 1.25 6.00
CA ALA A 179 6.72 0.59 4.86
C ALA A 179 7.76 -0.45 5.31
N ALA A 180 8.68 -0.06 6.18
CA ALA A 180 9.69 -0.96 6.72
C ALA A 180 9.09 -2.10 7.56
N PHE A 181 7.99 -1.83 8.28
CA PHE A 181 7.24 -2.86 9.01
C PHE A 181 6.68 -3.90 8.04
N LEU A 182 5.89 -3.47 7.05
CA LEU A 182 5.26 -4.41 6.11
C LEU A 182 6.30 -5.18 5.30
N ALA A 183 7.30 -4.52 4.73
CA ALA A 183 8.31 -5.15 3.89
C ALA A 183 9.04 -6.30 4.59
N LYS A 184 9.22 -6.24 5.90
CA LYS A 184 9.82 -7.32 6.71
C LYS A 184 8.89 -8.52 6.90
N GLN A 185 7.56 -8.32 6.87
CA GLN A 185 6.59 -9.39 7.14
C GLN A 185 6.27 -10.20 5.89
N LEU A 186 6.61 -9.72 4.69
CA LEU A 186 6.19 -10.34 3.43
C LEU A 186 6.67 -11.79 3.27
N ARG A 187 7.81 -12.15 3.89
CA ARG A 187 8.40 -13.50 3.78
C ARG A 187 7.56 -14.59 4.44
N ASP A 188 6.75 -14.21 5.44
CA ASP A 188 5.98 -15.14 6.26
C ASP A 188 4.50 -15.20 5.84
N LEU A 189 4.13 -14.53 4.72
CA LEU A 189 2.74 -14.47 4.27
C LEU A 189 2.36 -15.70 3.43
N PRO A 190 1.14 -16.24 3.63
CA PRO A 190 0.61 -17.35 2.85
C PRO A 190 0.12 -16.89 1.47
N LEU A 191 1.04 -16.54 0.56
CA LEU A 191 0.73 -15.98 -0.77
C LEU A 191 0.08 -16.98 -1.73
N GLU A 192 0.05 -18.26 -1.38
CA GLU A 192 -0.71 -19.31 -2.06
C GLU A 192 -2.23 -19.12 -1.91
N ASP A 193 -2.70 -18.50 -0.83
CA ASP A 193 -4.11 -18.14 -0.66
C ASP A 193 -4.49 -16.93 -1.51
N LYS A 194 -5.03 -17.20 -2.69
CA LYS A 194 -5.46 -16.15 -3.64
C LYS A 194 -6.66 -15.32 -3.16
N ALA A 195 -7.32 -15.71 -2.09
CA ALA A 195 -8.38 -14.95 -1.43
C ALA A 195 -7.85 -14.06 -0.28
N MET A 196 -6.55 -14.09 0.01
CA MET A 196 -5.95 -13.30 1.07
C MET A 196 -6.11 -11.80 0.79
N LEU A 197 -6.89 -11.13 1.62
CA LEU A 197 -7.09 -9.69 1.65
C LEU A 197 -6.91 -9.19 3.07
N ILE A 198 -5.88 -8.38 3.29
CA ILE A 198 -5.52 -7.87 4.60
C ILE A 198 -5.53 -6.33 4.57
N ASN A 199 -6.16 -5.71 5.56
CA ASN A 199 -6.12 -4.28 5.79
C ASN A 199 -5.25 -3.98 7.01
N VAL A 200 -4.20 -3.20 6.82
CA VAL A 200 -3.23 -2.82 7.85
C VAL A 200 -3.34 -1.33 8.14
N ASN A 201 -3.47 -0.95 9.40
CA ASN A 201 -3.36 0.45 9.81
C ASN A 201 -2.22 0.62 10.80
N TYR A 202 -1.31 1.52 10.49
CA TYR A 202 -0.14 1.85 11.30
C TYR A 202 -0.39 3.17 12.05
N PRO A 203 -0.28 3.21 13.39
CA PRO A 203 -0.54 4.43 14.17
C PRO A 203 0.56 5.48 13.95
N SER A 204 0.17 6.76 13.88
CA SER A 204 1.09 7.91 13.75
C SER A 204 1.74 8.28 15.08
N ILE A 205 2.36 7.31 15.72
CA ILE A 205 3.12 7.47 16.98
C ILE A 205 4.54 6.97 16.81
N ASP A 206 5.42 7.35 17.73
CA ASP A 206 6.84 6.99 17.61
C ASP A 206 7.10 5.50 17.75
N ARG A 207 6.40 4.83 18.66
CA ARG A 207 6.54 3.38 18.91
C ARG A 207 5.17 2.74 19.10
N PRO A 208 4.68 1.98 18.12
CA PRO A 208 3.49 1.16 18.28
C PRO A 208 3.64 0.20 19.46
N LYS A 209 2.55 -0.06 20.16
CA LYS A 209 2.52 -0.97 21.32
C LYS A 209 2.62 -2.45 20.95
N GLY A 210 2.41 -2.77 19.66
CA GLY A 210 2.42 -4.12 19.14
C GLY A 210 1.49 -4.23 17.95
N VAL A 211 1.22 -5.47 17.51
CA VAL A 211 0.32 -5.80 16.40
C VAL A 211 -0.87 -6.56 16.96
N LEU A 212 -2.07 -6.19 16.53
CA LEU A 212 -3.31 -6.89 16.88
C LEU A 212 -4.07 -7.31 15.61
N THR A 213 -4.53 -8.55 15.59
CA THR A 213 -5.57 -8.97 14.66
C THR A 213 -6.91 -8.44 15.17
N THR A 214 -7.62 -7.73 14.30
CA THR A 214 -8.83 -7.00 14.68
C THR A 214 -9.99 -7.30 13.73
N SER A 215 -11.22 -7.16 14.24
CA SER A 215 -12.41 -7.01 13.42
C SER A 215 -12.58 -5.55 13.00
N LEU A 216 -13.38 -5.31 11.96
CA LEU A 216 -13.77 -3.94 11.61
C LEU A 216 -14.75 -3.39 12.66
N SER A 217 -14.55 -2.14 13.08
CA SER A 217 -15.56 -1.41 13.85
C SER A 217 -16.84 -1.23 13.02
N PRO A 218 -18.05 -1.39 13.59
CA PRO A 218 -19.28 -1.15 12.86
C PRO A 218 -19.54 0.32 12.54
N THR A 219 -18.75 1.23 13.11
CA THR A 219 -18.92 2.68 12.98
C THR A 219 -17.99 3.29 11.93
N SER A 220 -18.47 4.40 11.31
CA SER A 220 -17.71 5.24 10.39
C SER A 220 -17.12 6.45 11.13
N ILE A 221 -15.93 6.90 10.72
CA ILE A 221 -15.39 8.21 11.13
C ILE A 221 -15.90 9.34 10.23
N ILE A 222 -16.46 9.02 9.06
CA ILE A 222 -17.05 9.99 8.17
C ILE A 222 -18.49 10.22 8.58
N GLY A 223 -18.79 11.44 9.03
CA GLY A 223 -20.13 11.83 9.49
C GLY A 223 -21.14 11.89 8.34
N ARG A 224 -22.44 11.88 8.69
CA ARG A 224 -23.54 11.94 7.71
C ARG A 224 -23.72 13.30 7.07
N GLY A 225 -23.17 14.35 7.66
CA GLY A 225 -23.42 15.73 7.27
C GLY A 225 -22.30 16.35 6.43
N TYR A 226 -22.62 17.50 5.90
CA TYR A 226 -21.67 18.38 5.24
C TYR A 226 -21.69 19.74 5.90
N THR A 227 -20.55 20.42 5.93
CA THR A 227 -20.43 21.80 6.36
C THR A 227 -20.00 22.67 5.17
N GLN A 228 -20.70 23.80 4.98
CA GLN A 228 -20.33 24.74 3.92
C GLN A 228 -19.13 25.57 4.34
N THR A 229 -18.13 25.64 3.46
CA THR A 229 -16.94 26.48 3.65
C THR A 229 -17.27 27.95 3.34
N ALA A 230 -16.39 28.85 3.73
CA ALA A 230 -16.51 30.28 3.38
C ALA A 230 -16.49 30.54 1.85
N SER A 231 -15.91 29.64 1.07
CA SER A 231 -15.91 29.69 -0.41
C SER A 231 -17.21 29.15 -1.03
N GLY A 232 -18.15 28.63 -0.22
CA GLY A 232 -19.41 28.08 -0.70
C GLY A 232 -19.38 26.58 -1.01
N GLU A 233 -18.23 25.93 -0.91
CA GLU A 233 -18.10 24.47 -1.09
C GLU A 233 -18.69 23.71 0.10
N TRP A 234 -19.23 22.52 -0.16
CA TRP A 234 -19.69 21.61 0.89
C TRP A 234 -18.64 20.53 1.13
N ARG A 235 -18.19 20.40 2.36
CA ARG A 235 -17.22 19.37 2.78
C ARG A 235 -17.86 18.40 3.75
N ALA A 236 -17.58 17.09 3.56
CA ALA A 236 -18.06 16.05 4.47
C ALA A 236 -17.53 16.28 5.90
N ASN A 237 -18.40 16.06 6.87
CA ASN A 237 -18.00 16.15 8.27
C ASN A 237 -17.29 14.86 8.68
N TYR A 238 -16.18 15.00 9.39
CA TYR A 238 -15.51 13.88 10.06
C TYR A 238 -15.95 13.85 11.53
N ALA A 239 -16.45 12.71 11.98
CA ALA A 239 -16.77 12.47 13.37
C ALA A 239 -15.47 12.20 14.15
N LEU A 240 -14.74 13.25 14.51
CA LEU A 240 -13.40 13.18 15.11
C LEU A 240 -13.42 12.76 16.58
N ALA A 241 -14.58 12.86 17.22
CA ALA A 241 -14.68 12.65 18.66
C ALA A 241 -16.10 12.21 19.01
N GLY A 242 -16.36 10.97 19.14
CA GLY A 242 -17.66 10.53 19.61
C GLY A 242 -17.56 9.33 20.53
N ASP A 243 -16.72 8.42 20.18
CA ASP A 243 -16.59 7.21 20.94
C ASP A 243 -15.21 7.17 21.60
N ALA A 244 -15.18 7.45 22.89
CA ALA A 244 -14.03 7.12 23.69
C ALA A 244 -13.61 5.68 23.37
N PRO A 245 -12.30 5.39 23.25
CA PRO A 245 -11.84 4.03 23.09
C PRO A 245 -12.49 3.16 24.17
N SER A 246 -12.93 1.97 23.80
CA SER A 246 -13.46 1.02 24.76
C SER A 246 -12.45 0.93 25.93
N SER A 247 -12.95 0.86 27.14
CA SER A 247 -12.10 0.69 28.34
C SER A 247 -11.44 -0.70 28.40
N GLU A 248 -11.54 -1.50 27.34
CA GLU A 248 -10.95 -2.80 27.24
C GLU A 248 -9.43 -2.71 27.22
N ALA A 249 -8.79 -3.54 28.01
CA ALA A 249 -7.34 -3.60 28.13
C ALA A 249 -6.66 -3.97 26.78
N THR A 250 -7.38 -4.73 25.93
CA THR A 250 -6.93 -5.13 24.58
C THR A 250 -8.12 -5.02 23.63
N PRO A 251 -8.23 -3.91 22.89
CA PRO A 251 -9.35 -3.71 21.96
C PRO A 251 -9.38 -4.73 20.85
N SER A 252 -10.56 -5.28 20.55
CA SER A 252 -10.77 -6.26 19.48
C SER A 252 -11.13 -5.63 18.13
N GLU A 253 -11.59 -4.37 18.13
CA GLU A 253 -11.95 -3.61 16.93
C GLU A 253 -10.79 -2.72 16.45
N ASP A 254 -10.64 -2.62 15.13
CA ASP A 254 -9.54 -1.90 14.47
C ASP A 254 -9.42 -0.43 14.88
N ARG A 255 -10.56 0.29 14.95
CA ARG A 255 -10.59 1.70 15.35
C ARG A 255 -10.08 1.89 16.77
N ALA A 256 -10.59 1.12 17.73
CA ALA A 256 -10.21 1.22 19.14
C ALA A 256 -8.75 0.79 19.35
N ALA A 257 -8.31 -0.28 18.68
CA ALA A 257 -6.92 -0.75 18.75
C ALA A 257 -5.93 0.27 18.18
N LEU A 258 -6.26 0.88 17.03
CA LEU A 258 -5.43 1.92 16.41
C LEU A 258 -5.32 3.16 17.31
N GLN A 259 -6.44 3.63 17.88
CA GLN A 259 -6.47 4.74 18.84
C GLN A 259 -5.66 4.43 20.12
N ALA A 260 -5.67 3.17 20.55
CA ALA A 260 -4.85 2.71 21.66
C ALA A 260 -3.35 2.61 21.34
N GLY A 261 -2.94 2.79 20.06
CA GLY A 261 -1.55 2.81 19.60
C GLY A 261 -1.02 1.46 19.12
N PHE A 262 -1.89 0.54 18.73
CA PHE A 262 -1.48 -0.72 18.12
C PHE A 262 -1.51 -0.62 16.59
N ILE A 263 -0.66 -1.39 15.94
CA ILE A 263 -0.80 -1.70 14.51
C ILE A 263 -1.95 -2.69 14.39
N THR A 264 -2.96 -2.39 13.55
CA THR A 264 -4.10 -3.27 13.35
C THR A 264 -3.95 -4.05 12.06
N VAL A 265 -4.34 -5.30 12.09
CA VAL A 265 -4.36 -6.23 10.97
C VAL A 265 -5.74 -6.85 10.89
N SER A 266 -6.56 -6.39 9.97
CA SER A 266 -7.94 -6.86 9.80
C SER A 266 -8.05 -7.71 8.53
N PRO A 267 -8.39 -9.01 8.63
CA PRO A 267 -8.71 -9.82 7.47
C PRO A 267 -10.03 -9.37 6.84
N LEU A 268 -10.04 -9.22 5.53
CA LEU A 268 -11.21 -8.79 4.75
C LEU A 268 -11.63 -9.87 3.76
N ARG A 269 -12.80 -9.69 3.16
CA ARG A 269 -13.31 -10.50 2.05
C ARG A 269 -13.61 -9.62 0.85
N ALA A 270 -13.20 -10.02 -0.32
CA ALA A 270 -13.48 -9.34 -1.58
C ALA A 270 -14.90 -9.66 -2.10
N SER A 271 -15.89 -9.68 -1.21
CA SER A 271 -17.27 -10.04 -1.53
C SER A 271 -18.25 -9.26 -0.65
N TYR A 272 -19.32 -8.81 -1.26
CA TYR A 272 -20.49 -8.24 -0.56
C TYR A 272 -21.54 -9.30 -0.21
N ALA A 273 -21.34 -10.57 -0.62
CA ALA A 273 -22.24 -11.64 -0.27
C ALA A 273 -22.25 -11.87 1.25
N ALA A 274 -23.41 -11.86 1.85
CA ALA A 274 -23.56 -12.24 3.25
C ALA A 274 -23.20 -13.72 3.44
N VAL A 275 -22.42 -14.03 4.47
CA VAL A 275 -22.07 -15.42 4.81
C VAL A 275 -23.31 -16.15 5.26
N GLU A 276 -24.12 -15.49 6.09
CA GLU A 276 -25.44 -15.95 6.52
C GLU A 276 -26.41 -14.76 6.49
N PRO A 277 -27.55 -14.86 5.80
CA PRO A 277 -28.54 -13.80 5.81
C PRO A 277 -29.17 -13.69 7.21
N SER A 278 -29.36 -12.46 7.69
CA SER A 278 -30.03 -12.24 8.95
C SER A 278 -31.49 -12.71 8.90
N PRO A 279 -32.15 -13.05 10.05
CA PRO A 279 -33.54 -13.42 10.08
C PRO A 279 -34.49 -12.40 9.41
N PHE A 280 -34.16 -11.10 9.50
CA PHE A 280 -34.92 -10.04 8.85
C PHE A 280 -34.76 -10.06 7.32
N VAL A 281 -33.56 -10.37 6.80
CA VAL A 281 -33.36 -10.56 5.37
C VAL A 281 -34.14 -11.77 4.85
N LEU A 282 -34.10 -12.89 5.58
CA LEU A 282 -34.89 -14.07 5.24
C LEU A 282 -36.39 -13.78 5.22
N GLN A 283 -36.89 -12.99 6.17
CA GLN A 283 -38.27 -12.55 6.18
C GLN A 283 -38.62 -11.67 4.98
N ALA A 284 -37.71 -10.74 4.61
CA ALA A 284 -37.89 -9.88 3.44
C ALA A 284 -37.91 -10.69 2.14
N LEU A 285 -37.03 -11.70 1.99
CA LEU A 285 -37.02 -12.60 0.83
C LEU A 285 -38.32 -13.33 0.66
N LYS A 286 -38.91 -13.88 1.75
CA LYS A 286 -40.24 -14.50 1.73
C LYS A 286 -41.33 -13.53 1.29
N ALA A 287 -41.25 -12.26 1.72
CA ALA A 287 -42.22 -11.24 1.33
C ALA A 287 -42.10 -10.84 -0.14
N LEU A 288 -40.90 -11.01 -0.76
CA LEU A 288 -40.65 -10.73 -2.16
C LEU A 288 -41.02 -11.90 -3.10
N GLY A 289 -41.49 -13.03 -2.56
CA GLY A 289 -42.06 -14.13 -3.33
C GLY A 289 -41.12 -15.31 -3.59
N GLU A 290 -40.14 -15.52 -2.74
CA GLU A 290 -39.34 -16.74 -2.69
C GLU A 290 -40.11 -17.92 -2.07
#